data_cbc9e1a3c119ff49a3fd998542d3d0e2
#
_entry.id   cbc9e1a3c119ff49a3fd998542d3d0e2
#
_cell.length_a   1.000
_cell.length_b   1.000
_cell.length_c   1.000
_cell.angle_alpha   90.00
_cell.angle_beta   90.00
_cell.angle_gamma   90.00
#
_symmetry.space_group_name_H-M   'P 1'
#
loop_
_entity.id
_entity.type
_entity.pdbx_description
1 polymer ?
#
loop_
_entity_poly.entity_id
_entity_poly.type
_entity_poly.pdbx_seq_one_letter_code
_entity_poly.pdbx_strand_id
1 'polypeptide(L)'
;MNANLWLLVACQGLFFTNNVTFIAINGLVGLSLAPLGWMATLPVMGYVVGGALSTGIVARTQKRYGRKVSFQIGLAVGALSSLLCAWAAYSSSFWLLVTATVVAGYYNANAQLYRFAAAELAEPSAREKAVSMVMAGGLIGAIAGPNLAAATKSMTAVPFAGAYLALALVALMGMALLAFIHFPPPPAKTSAGGGRPLAQIARQPTFIVAAAAGALGYGVMNLLMAATPLAMQTCGLPFSDAALVLQWHVIGMF
;
A
#
# COMPACT_ATOMS: atom_id res chain seq x y z
N MET A 1 3.89 -21.96 15.31
CA MET A 1 3.64 -20.98 14.22
C MET A 1 3.41 -21.77 12.95
N ASN A 2 2.32 -21.51 12.22
CA ASN A 2 1.94 -22.27 11.04
C ASN A 2 2.52 -21.62 9.75
N ALA A 3 2.66 -22.42 8.68
CA ALA A 3 3.20 -21.96 7.40
C ALA A 3 2.40 -20.77 6.82
N ASN A 4 1.09 -20.70 7.05
CA ASN A 4 0.22 -19.61 6.59
C ASN A 4 0.66 -18.24 7.14
N LEU A 5 1.13 -18.19 8.39
CA LEU A 5 1.64 -16.95 8.99
C LEU A 5 2.93 -16.48 8.31
N TRP A 6 3.87 -17.38 8.02
CA TRP A 6 5.10 -17.02 7.32
C TRP A 6 4.85 -16.55 5.89
N LEU A 7 3.91 -17.20 5.19
CA LEU A 7 3.47 -16.72 3.87
C LEU A 7 2.84 -15.33 3.95
N LEU A 8 2.07 -15.07 5.01
CA LEU A 8 1.46 -13.74 5.20
C LEU A 8 2.51 -12.66 5.56
N VAL A 9 3.58 -13.01 6.31
CA VAL A 9 4.74 -12.14 6.53
C VAL A 9 5.41 -11.78 5.20
N ALA A 10 5.61 -12.77 4.32
CA ALA A 10 6.18 -12.53 3.00
C ALA A 10 5.25 -11.63 2.15
N CYS A 11 3.93 -11.88 2.16
CA CYS A 11 2.95 -11.00 1.50
C CYS A 11 2.99 -9.56 2.02
N GLN A 12 3.16 -9.39 3.33
CA GLN A 12 3.33 -8.06 3.95
C GLN A 12 4.61 -7.38 3.47
N GLY A 13 5.72 -8.11 3.39
CA GLY A 13 6.97 -7.61 2.84
C GLY A 13 6.82 -7.14 1.39
N LEU A 14 6.19 -7.95 0.53
CA LEU A 14 5.91 -7.58 -0.86
C LEU A 14 4.96 -6.39 -0.97
N PHE A 15 3.95 -6.32 -0.11
CA PHE A 15 3.06 -5.15 -0.05
C PHE A 15 3.83 -3.88 0.30
N PHE A 16 4.68 -3.91 1.35
CA PHE A 16 5.48 -2.74 1.73
C PHE A 16 6.52 -2.39 0.67
N THR A 17 7.13 -3.37 -0.01
CA THR A 17 7.98 -3.12 -1.18
C THR A 17 7.23 -2.30 -2.23
N ASN A 18 6.00 -2.73 -2.56
CA ASN A 18 5.14 -2.03 -3.51
C ASN A 18 4.77 -0.63 -3.01
N ASN A 19 4.30 -0.51 -1.76
CA ASN A 19 3.83 0.74 -1.17
C ASN A 19 4.94 1.81 -1.10
N VAL A 20 6.11 1.45 -0.55
CA VAL A 20 7.24 2.39 -0.38
C VAL A 20 7.76 2.84 -1.74
N THR A 21 7.97 1.90 -2.67
CA THR A 21 8.36 2.24 -4.05
C THR A 21 7.35 3.18 -4.69
N PHE A 22 6.06 2.86 -4.60
CA PHE A 22 4.97 3.62 -5.21
C PHE A 22 4.93 5.06 -4.71
N ILE A 23 5.05 5.27 -3.40
CA ILE A 23 5.09 6.62 -2.82
C ILE A 23 6.35 7.37 -3.26
N ALA A 24 7.51 6.70 -3.24
CA ALA A 24 8.80 7.30 -3.58
C ALA A 24 8.86 7.83 -5.02
N ILE A 25 8.30 7.09 -5.99
CA ILE A 25 8.42 7.45 -7.41
C ILE A 25 7.27 8.31 -7.93
N ASN A 26 6.06 8.21 -7.35
CA ASN A 26 4.88 8.91 -7.88
C ASN A 26 4.99 10.43 -7.79
N GLY A 27 5.68 10.98 -6.78
CA GLY A 27 5.97 12.41 -6.71
C GLY A 27 6.89 12.88 -7.85
N LEU A 28 7.93 12.09 -8.15
CA LEU A 28 8.91 12.40 -9.18
C LEU A 28 8.33 12.26 -10.60
N VAL A 29 7.62 11.17 -10.87
CA VAL A 29 6.90 10.98 -12.14
C VAL A 29 5.78 12.02 -12.28
N GLY A 30 5.07 12.30 -11.18
CA GLY A 30 4.09 13.38 -11.13
C GLY A 30 4.69 14.72 -11.52
N LEU A 31 5.87 15.07 -10.99
CA LEU A 31 6.57 16.32 -11.33
C LEU A 31 6.96 16.39 -12.81
N SER A 32 7.39 15.28 -13.40
CA SER A 32 7.79 15.23 -14.81
C SER A 32 6.61 15.34 -15.79
N LEU A 33 5.40 14.97 -15.36
CA LEU A 33 4.20 14.95 -16.21
C LEU A 33 3.20 16.07 -15.88
N ALA A 34 3.31 16.70 -14.70
CA ALA A 34 2.33 17.67 -14.24
C ALA A 34 2.32 18.94 -15.10
N PRO A 35 1.13 19.45 -15.49
CA PRO A 35 1.01 20.73 -16.16
C PRO A 35 1.51 21.92 -15.32
N LEU A 36 1.38 21.79 -13.99
CA LEU A 36 1.78 22.82 -13.02
C LEU A 36 2.56 22.15 -11.88
N GLY A 37 3.66 22.75 -11.42
CA GLY A 37 4.57 22.14 -10.44
C GLY A 37 3.90 21.73 -9.11
N TRP A 38 2.92 22.48 -8.62
CA TRP A 38 2.18 22.13 -7.40
C TRP A 38 1.34 20.85 -7.52
N MET A 39 1.03 20.40 -8.75
CA MET A 39 0.29 19.17 -9.01
C MET A 39 1.16 17.92 -8.91
N ALA A 40 2.48 18.04 -8.77
CA ALA A 40 3.43 16.93 -8.73
C ALA A 40 3.06 15.81 -7.73
N THR A 41 2.47 16.18 -6.60
CA THR A 41 2.08 15.24 -5.53
C THR A 41 0.68 14.66 -5.69
N LEU A 42 -0.12 15.12 -6.68
CA LEU A 42 -1.49 14.59 -6.88
C LEU A 42 -1.54 13.06 -7.11
N PRO A 43 -0.61 12.41 -7.81
CA PRO A 43 -0.59 10.96 -7.91
C PRO A 43 -0.43 10.27 -6.54
N VAL A 44 0.41 10.82 -5.65
CA VAL A 44 0.56 10.29 -4.28
C VAL A 44 -0.73 10.50 -3.49
N MET A 45 -1.34 11.68 -3.59
CA MET A 45 -2.63 11.98 -2.94
C MET A 45 -3.74 11.10 -3.49
N GLY A 46 -3.76 10.84 -4.80
CA GLY A 46 -4.68 9.92 -5.46
C GLY A 46 -4.66 8.52 -4.84
N TYR A 47 -3.47 8.01 -4.56
CA TYR A 47 -3.30 6.71 -3.90
C TYR A 47 -3.90 6.67 -2.49
N VAL A 48 -3.69 7.73 -1.69
CA VAL A 48 -4.24 7.84 -0.33
C VAL A 48 -5.76 7.97 -0.36
N VAL A 49 -6.28 8.88 -1.19
CA VAL A 49 -7.73 9.11 -1.35
C VAL A 49 -8.42 7.84 -1.89
N GLY A 50 -7.82 7.20 -2.89
CA GLY A 50 -8.29 5.92 -3.42
C GLY A 50 -8.39 4.83 -2.35
N GLY A 51 -7.40 4.76 -1.45
CA GLY A 51 -7.42 3.87 -0.29
C GLY A 51 -8.58 4.17 0.65
N ALA A 52 -8.78 5.43 1.00
CA ALA A 52 -9.87 5.85 1.88
C ALA A 52 -11.26 5.52 1.28
N LEU A 53 -11.48 5.85 0.01
CA LEU A 53 -12.73 5.57 -0.70
C LEU A 53 -12.99 4.05 -0.85
N SER A 54 -11.94 3.27 -0.99
CA SER A 54 -12.02 1.82 -1.19
C SER A 54 -12.32 1.05 0.09
N THR A 55 -12.14 1.63 1.27
CA THR A 55 -12.28 0.92 2.56
C THR A 55 -13.65 0.24 2.71
N GLY A 56 -14.73 0.92 2.36
CA GLY A 56 -16.08 0.36 2.41
C GLY A 56 -16.31 -0.76 1.39
N ILE A 57 -15.70 -0.65 0.20
CA ILE A 57 -15.78 -1.67 -0.86
C ILE A 57 -15.02 -2.91 -0.41
N VAL A 58 -13.82 -2.76 0.11
CA VAL A 58 -12.99 -3.84 0.66
C VAL A 58 -13.72 -4.58 1.77
N ALA A 59 -14.31 -3.85 2.72
CA ALA A 59 -15.07 -4.47 3.81
C ALA A 59 -16.24 -5.33 3.30
N ARG A 60 -16.99 -4.83 2.29
CA ARG A 60 -18.08 -5.56 1.65
C ARG A 60 -17.57 -6.79 0.90
N THR A 61 -16.45 -6.67 0.17
CA THR A 61 -15.84 -7.77 -0.59
C THR A 61 -15.37 -8.87 0.37
N GLN A 62 -14.71 -8.52 1.47
CA GLN A 62 -14.27 -9.47 2.49
C GLN A 62 -15.44 -10.17 3.19
N LYS A 63 -16.51 -9.44 3.49
CA LYS A 63 -17.73 -10.00 4.09
C LYS A 63 -18.44 -10.98 3.14
N ARG A 64 -18.43 -10.70 1.83
CA ARG A 64 -19.16 -11.48 0.82
C ARG A 64 -18.39 -12.70 0.35
N TYR A 65 -17.09 -12.55 0.08
CA TYR A 65 -16.24 -13.55 -0.59
C TYR A 65 -15.13 -14.11 0.30
N GLY A 66 -14.97 -13.58 1.52
CA GLY A 66 -13.90 -13.96 2.44
C GLY A 66 -12.57 -13.27 2.18
N ARG A 67 -11.62 -13.49 3.09
CA ARG A 67 -10.29 -12.84 3.07
C ARG A 67 -9.50 -13.15 1.82
N LYS A 68 -9.39 -14.45 1.47
CA LYS A 68 -8.55 -14.90 0.36
C LYS A 68 -8.93 -14.23 -0.95
N VAL A 69 -10.22 -14.30 -1.31
CA VAL A 69 -10.72 -13.72 -2.57
C VAL A 69 -10.55 -12.21 -2.60
N SER A 70 -10.87 -11.52 -1.50
CA SER A 70 -10.70 -10.07 -1.43
C SER A 70 -9.24 -9.65 -1.60
N PHE A 71 -8.30 -10.34 -0.96
CA PHE A 71 -6.87 -10.06 -1.09
C PHE A 71 -6.35 -10.36 -2.50
N GLN A 72 -6.80 -11.43 -3.13
CA GLN A 72 -6.46 -11.74 -4.53
C GLN A 72 -6.96 -10.64 -5.48
N ILE A 73 -8.20 -10.17 -5.32
CA ILE A 73 -8.72 -9.03 -6.10
C ILE A 73 -7.86 -7.79 -5.85
N GLY A 74 -7.49 -7.51 -4.59
CA GLY A 74 -6.62 -6.39 -4.25
C GLY A 74 -5.28 -6.44 -4.98
N LEU A 75 -4.62 -7.60 -5.01
CA LEU A 75 -3.35 -7.81 -5.69
C LEU A 75 -3.48 -7.71 -7.22
N ALA A 76 -4.57 -8.25 -7.79
CA ALA A 76 -4.86 -8.12 -9.23
C ALA A 76 -5.07 -6.65 -9.62
N VAL A 77 -5.81 -5.88 -8.81
CA VAL A 77 -5.98 -4.42 -9.00
C VAL A 77 -4.64 -3.71 -8.82
N GLY A 78 -3.80 -4.13 -7.87
CA GLY A 78 -2.44 -3.59 -7.68
C GLY A 78 -1.55 -3.81 -8.90
N ALA A 79 -1.56 -5.00 -9.47
CA ALA A 79 -0.81 -5.30 -10.71
C ALA A 79 -1.33 -4.48 -11.89
N LEU A 80 -2.65 -4.44 -12.10
CA LEU A 80 -3.27 -3.68 -13.18
C LEU A 80 -2.98 -2.18 -13.06
N SER A 81 -3.13 -1.60 -11.87
CA SER A 81 -2.86 -0.18 -11.65
C SER A 81 -1.38 0.17 -11.87
N SER A 82 -0.45 -0.73 -11.49
CA SER A 82 0.97 -0.55 -11.76
C SER A 82 1.26 -0.56 -13.28
N LEU A 83 0.62 -1.45 -14.05
CA LEU A 83 0.72 -1.44 -15.52
C LEU A 83 0.13 -0.18 -16.13
N LEU A 84 -1.00 0.32 -15.60
CA LEU A 84 -1.58 1.59 -16.02
C LEU A 84 -0.68 2.78 -15.70
N CYS A 85 0.02 2.78 -14.56
CA CYS A 85 1.02 3.80 -14.23
C CYS A 85 2.23 3.74 -15.20
N ALA A 86 2.70 2.54 -15.57
CA ALA A 86 3.72 2.40 -16.60
C ALA A 86 3.25 2.97 -17.94
N TRP A 87 2.04 2.65 -18.35
CA TRP A 87 1.44 3.22 -19.56
C TRP A 87 1.32 4.75 -19.48
N ALA A 88 0.87 5.28 -18.34
CA ALA A 88 0.77 6.72 -18.12
C ALA A 88 2.13 7.42 -18.30
N ALA A 89 3.21 6.80 -17.79
CA ALA A 89 4.58 7.30 -17.99
C ALA A 89 4.99 7.28 -19.48
N TYR A 90 4.74 6.17 -20.18
CA TYR A 90 5.05 6.06 -21.62
C TYR A 90 4.23 7.02 -22.50
N SER A 91 2.95 7.20 -22.20
CA SER A 91 2.06 8.11 -22.93
C SER A 91 2.15 9.57 -22.46
N SER A 92 3.03 9.88 -21.51
CA SER A 92 3.18 11.20 -20.89
C SER A 92 1.84 11.78 -20.39
N SER A 93 0.95 10.92 -19.90
CA SER A 93 -0.41 11.30 -19.48
C SER A 93 -0.52 11.48 -17.97
N PHE A 94 -0.49 12.72 -17.50
CA PHE A 94 -0.62 13.05 -16.08
C PHE A 94 -1.92 12.54 -15.45
N TRP A 95 -3.06 12.78 -16.10
CA TRP A 95 -4.37 12.39 -15.56
C TRP A 95 -4.58 10.88 -15.55
N LEU A 96 -3.98 10.16 -16.50
CA LEU A 96 -3.98 8.70 -16.47
C LEU A 96 -3.16 8.19 -15.27
N LEU A 97 -2.03 8.84 -14.96
CA LEU A 97 -1.24 8.51 -13.77
C LEU A 97 -2.07 8.72 -12.50
N VAL A 98 -2.72 9.89 -12.35
CA VAL A 98 -3.57 10.19 -11.17
C VAL A 98 -4.70 9.18 -11.03
N THR A 99 -5.42 8.86 -12.10
CA THR A 99 -6.51 7.88 -12.04
C THR A 99 -6.01 6.47 -11.72
N ALA A 100 -4.89 6.05 -12.29
CA ALA A 100 -4.27 4.76 -12.00
C ALA A 100 -3.85 4.66 -10.52
N THR A 101 -3.35 5.75 -9.93
CA THR A 101 -2.99 5.76 -8.50
C THR A 101 -4.21 5.71 -7.58
N VAL A 102 -5.33 6.36 -7.95
CA VAL A 102 -6.60 6.22 -7.22
C VAL A 102 -7.06 4.76 -7.21
N VAL A 103 -6.98 4.08 -8.36
CA VAL A 103 -7.33 2.64 -8.47
C VAL A 103 -6.38 1.78 -7.60
N ALA A 104 -5.08 2.10 -7.58
CA ALA A 104 -4.10 1.41 -6.73
C ALA A 104 -4.43 1.52 -5.23
N GLY A 105 -5.14 2.56 -4.81
CA GLY A 105 -5.63 2.72 -3.44
C GLY A 105 -6.50 1.55 -2.96
N TYR A 106 -7.22 0.88 -3.85
CA TYR A 106 -7.97 -0.33 -3.50
C TYR A 106 -7.05 -1.47 -3.02
N TYR A 107 -5.92 -1.68 -3.68
CA TYR A 107 -4.90 -2.62 -3.24
C TYR A 107 -4.35 -2.24 -1.86
N ASN A 108 -4.01 -0.96 -1.67
CA ASN A 108 -3.54 -0.45 -0.37
C ASN A 108 -4.54 -0.74 0.74
N ALA A 109 -5.82 -0.39 0.55
CA ALA A 109 -6.87 -0.63 1.55
C ALA A 109 -7.03 -2.12 1.91
N ASN A 110 -6.89 -3.03 0.93
CA ASN A 110 -6.90 -4.47 1.15
C ASN A 110 -5.70 -4.95 1.97
N ALA A 111 -4.49 -4.57 1.56
CA ALA A 111 -3.26 -5.07 2.15
C ALA A 111 -3.05 -4.57 3.59
N GLN A 112 -3.56 -3.39 3.95
CA GLN A 112 -3.60 -2.91 5.34
C GLN A 112 -4.34 -3.87 6.29
N LEU A 113 -5.15 -4.79 5.77
CA LEU A 113 -5.89 -5.76 6.57
C LEU A 113 -5.14 -7.08 6.80
N TYR A 114 -3.93 -7.26 6.24
CA TYR A 114 -3.10 -8.46 6.49
C TYR A 114 -2.81 -8.65 7.97
N ARG A 115 -2.58 -7.57 8.74
CA ARG A 115 -2.39 -7.61 10.19
C ARG A 115 -3.57 -8.21 10.94
N PHE A 116 -4.82 -7.95 10.50
CA PHE A 116 -6.01 -8.54 11.11
C PHE A 116 -6.19 -10.01 10.69
N ALA A 117 -5.84 -10.34 9.44
CA ALA A 117 -5.83 -11.72 9.00
C ALA A 117 -4.79 -12.56 9.75
N ALA A 118 -3.66 -11.97 10.17
CA ALA A 118 -2.67 -12.63 11.02
C ALA A 118 -3.28 -13.08 12.36
N ALA A 119 -4.09 -12.22 12.99
CA ALA A 119 -4.76 -12.56 14.24
C ALA A 119 -5.79 -13.70 14.08
N GLU A 120 -6.41 -13.82 12.89
CA GLU A 120 -7.35 -14.90 12.59
C GLU A 120 -6.65 -16.24 12.29
N LEU A 121 -5.41 -16.20 11.79
CA LEU A 121 -4.59 -17.38 11.49
C LEU A 121 -3.88 -17.94 12.73
N ALA A 122 -3.81 -17.18 13.82
CA ALA A 122 -3.12 -17.54 15.05
C ALA A 122 -4.07 -18.06 16.11
N GLU A 123 -3.54 -18.92 16.99
CA GLU A 123 -4.24 -19.32 18.22
C GLU A 123 -4.51 -18.09 19.12
N PRO A 124 -5.58 -18.11 19.94
CA PRO A 124 -5.97 -16.97 20.77
C PRO A 124 -4.84 -16.39 21.63
N SER A 125 -3.99 -17.25 22.19
CA SER A 125 -2.83 -16.87 23.03
C SER A 125 -1.66 -16.24 22.23
N ALA A 126 -1.62 -16.41 20.91
CA ALA A 126 -0.52 -15.97 20.04
C ALA A 126 -0.91 -14.84 19.08
N ARG A 127 -2.13 -14.28 19.18
CA ARG A 127 -2.65 -13.28 18.25
C ARG A 127 -1.80 -12.02 18.17
N GLU A 128 -1.41 -11.48 19.31
CA GLU A 128 -0.59 -10.25 19.36
C GLU A 128 0.77 -10.48 18.72
N LYS A 129 1.41 -11.61 19.04
CA LYS A 129 2.68 -12.01 18.44
C LYS A 129 2.57 -12.18 16.92
N ALA A 130 1.48 -12.79 16.43
CA ALA A 130 1.24 -12.98 15.00
C ALA A 130 1.07 -11.65 14.27
N VAL A 131 0.32 -10.70 14.84
CA VAL A 131 0.18 -9.34 14.29
C VAL A 131 1.53 -8.63 14.22
N SER A 132 2.29 -8.63 15.32
CA SER A 132 3.62 -8.01 15.37
C SER A 132 4.58 -8.62 14.36
N MET A 133 4.56 -9.94 14.19
CA MET A 133 5.41 -10.65 13.24
C MET A 133 5.06 -10.29 11.78
N VAL A 134 3.77 -10.25 11.44
CA VAL A 134 3.34 -9.83 10.10
C VAL A 134 3.72 -8.38 9.85
N MET A 135 3.53 -7.49 10.84
CA MET A 135 3.96 -6.10 10.71
C MET A 135 5.47 -6.00 10.50
N ALA A 136 6.29 -6.75 11.26
CA ALA A 136 7.75 -6.80 11.07
C ALA A 136 8.17 -7.27 9.66
N GLY A 137 7.32 -8.04 8.96
CA GLY A 137 7.53 -8.34 7.54
C GLY A 137 7.64 -7.09 6.66
N GLY A 138 7.10 -5.95 7.10
CA GLY A 138 7.25 -4.66 6.44
C GLY A 138 8.70 -4.17 6.36
N LEU A 139 9.61 -4.61 7.26
CA LEU A 139 11.05 -4.31 7.18
C LEU A 139 11.68 -4.81 5.87
N ILE A 140 11.19 -5.93 5.33
CA ILE A 140 11.61 -6.42 4.01
C ILE A 140 11.32 -5.35 2.96
N GLY A 141 10.12 -4.80 3.00
CA GLY A 141 9.70 -3.74 2.07
C GLY A 141 10.42 -2.41 2.28
N ALA A 142 10.79 -2.09 3.53
CA ALA A 142 11.58 -0.91 3.86
C ALA A 142 12.93 -0.90 3.12
N ILE A 143 13.57 -2.08 3.01
CA ILE A 143 14.83 -2.25 2.32
C ILE A 143 14.60 -2.46 0.81
N ALA A 144 13.73 -3.41 0.46
CA ALA A 144 13.53 -3.82 -0.92
C ALA A 144 12.89 -2.70 -1.78
N GLY A 145 11.96 -1.92 -1.23
CA GLY A 145 11.22 -0.89 -1.98
C GLY A 145 12.09 0.18 -2.59
N PRO A 146 12.85 0.96 -1.80
CA PRO A 146 13.71 2.02 -2.33
C PRO A 146 14.81 1.48 -3.25
N ASN A 147 15.38 0.32 -2.92
CA ASN A 147 16.39 -0.33 -3.75
C ASN A 147 15.81 -0.82 -5.09
N LEU A 148 14.58 -1.36 -5.11
CA LEU A 148 13.87 -1.74 -6.33
C LEU A 148 13.65 -0.50 -7.22
N ALA A 149 13.18 0.60 -6.64
CA ALA A 149 13.00 1.86 -7.35
C ALA A 149 14.31 2.36 -7.98
N ALA A 150 15.41 2.34 -7.21
CA ALA A 150 16.72 2.77 -7.68
C ALA A 150 17.25 1.86 -8.80
N ALA A 151 17.15 0.54 -8.64
CA ALA A 151 17.62 -0.43 -9.62
C ALA A 151 16.84 -0.38 -10.94
N THR A 152 15.54 -0.06 -10.88
CA THR A 152 14.66 -0.11 -12.06
C THR A 152 14.39 1.26 -12.69
N LYS A 153 14.88 2.36 -12.08
CA LYS A 153 14.67 3.74 -12.53
C LYS A 153 15.01 3.95 -14.02
N SER A 154 16.12 3.40 -14.47
CA SER A 154 16.68 3.59 -15.82
C SER A 154 16.69 2.32 -16.67
N MET A 155 15.93 1.29 -16.29
CA MET A 155 15.84 0.03 -17.05
C MET A 155 15.06 0.17 -18.37
N THR A 156 14.32 1.26 -18.52
CA THR A 156 13.51 1.53 -19.71
C THR A 156 13.83 2.93 -20.25
N ALA A 157 13.46 3.20 -21.51
CA ALA A 157 13.65 4.51 -22.14
C ALA A 157 12.96 5.65 -21.39
N VAL A 158 11.86 5.34 -20.68
CA VAL A 158 11.13 6.32 -19.85
C VAL A 158 11.52 6.10 -18.38
N PRO A 159 12.05 7.14 -17.70
CA PRO A 159 12.42 7.02 -16.29
C PRO A 159 11.28 6.52 -15.42
N PHE A 160 11.57 5.58 -14.50
CA PHE A 160 10.63 4.95 -13.59
C PHE A 160 9.53 4.06 -14.20
N ALA A 161 9.37 4.00 -15.53
CA ALA A 161 8.42 3.06 -16.13
C ALA A 161 8.79 1.60 -15.81
N GLY A 162 10.10 1.28 -15.80
CA GLY A 162 10.60 -0.02 -15.32
C GLY A 162 10.23 -0.33 -13.87
N ALA A 163 10.21 0.70 -13.00
CA ALA A 163 9.80 0.53 -11.61
C ALA A 163 8.32 0.10 -11.50
N TYR A 164 7.42 0.72 -12.26
CA TYR A 164 6.02 0.30 -12.29
C TYR A 164 5.83 -1.13 -12.81
N LEU A 165 6.59 -1.54 -13.83
CA LEU A 165 6.57 -2.94 -14.31
C LEU A 165 7.05 -3.90 -13.21
N ALA A 166 8.12 -3.54 -12.50
CA ALA A 166 8.60 -4.33 -11.35
C ALA A 166 7.54 -4.41 -10.24
N LEU A 167 6.81 -3.33 -9.94
CA LEU A 167 5.71 -3.34 -8.98
C LEU A 167 4.55 -4.26 -9.39
N ALA A 168 4.23 -4.32 -10.68
CA ALA A 168 3.26 -5.29 -11.19
C ALA A 168 3.73 -6.73 -10.93
N LEU A 169 5.00 -7.04 -11.18
CA LEU A 169 5.59 -8.36 -10.87
C LEU A 169 5.55 -8.66 -9.37
N VAL A 170 5.89 -7.70 -8.51
CA VAL A 170 5.81 -7.85 -7.05
C VAL A 170 4.37 -8.16 -6.61
N ALA A 171 3.37 -7.50 -7.19
CA ALA A 171 1.96 -7.78 -6.91
C ALA A 171 1.55 -9.20 -7.37
N LEU A 172 2.01 -9.64 -8.55
CA LEU A 172 1.77 -11.01 -9.05
C LEU A 172 2.47 -12.05 -8.18
N MET A 173 3.68 -11.80 -7.71
CA MET A 173 4.36 -12.68 -6.73
C MET A 173 3.56 -12.78 -5.43
N GLY A 174 3.05 -11.65 -4.91
CA GLY A 174 2.17 -11.62 -3.76
C GLY A 174 0.89 -12.45 -3.98
N MET A 175 0.32 -12.36 -5.19
CA MET A 175 -0.86 -13.13 -5.59
C MET A 175 -0.58 -14.63 -5.61
N ALA A 176 0.58 -15.04 -6.12
CA ALA A 176 1.02 -16.43 -6.11
C ALA A 176 1.23 -16.96 -4.68
N LEU A 177 1.94 -16.21 -3.82
CA LEU A 177 2.15 -16.61 -2.42
C LEU A 177 0.83 -16.70 -1.65
N LEU A 178 -0.05 -15.73 -1.84
CA LEU A 178 -1.35 -15.68 -1.16
C LEU A 178 -2.27 -16.84 -1.58
N ALA A 179 -2.09 -17.39 -2.78
CA ALA A 179 -2.85 -18.57 -3.24
C ALA A 179 -2.63 -19.81 -2.36
N PHE A 180 -1.44 -19.94 -1.74
CA PHE A 180 -1.12 -21.05 -0.83
C PHE A 180 -1.63 -20.84 0.60
N ILE A 181 -2.10 -19.65 0.97
CA ILE A 181 -2.62 -19.39 2.31
C ILE A 181 -4.05 -19.93 2.44
N HIS A 182 -4.27 -20.67 3.51
CA HIS A 182 -5.60 -21.16 3.88
C HIS A 182 -6.14 -20.30 5.01
N PHE A 183 -7.12 -19.46 4.70
CA PHE A 183 -7.83 -18.64 5.70
C PHE A 183 -9.02 -19.41 6.25
N PRO A 184 -9.37 -19.19 7.55
CA PRO A 184 -10.60 -19.75 8.10
C PRO A 184 -11.82 -19.23 7.32
N PRO A 185 -12.89 -20.02 7.24
CA PRO A 185 -14.13 -19.60 6.60
C PRO A 185 -14.67 -18.33 7.29
N PRO A 186 -15.33 -17.44 6.53
CA PRO A 186 -15.99 -16.29 7.14
C PRO A 186 -16.95 -16.74 8.24
N PRO A 187 -17.05 -16.02 9.36
CA PRO A 187 -17.99 -16.38 10.41
C PRO A 187 -19.40 -16.50 9.85
N ALA A 188 -20.10 -17.57 10.25
CA ALA A 188 -21.48 -17.78 9.84
C ALA A 188 -22.30 -16.54 10.13
N LYS A 189 -23.19 -16.16 9.20
CA LYS A 189 -24.09 -15.04 9.38
C LYS A 189 -24.96 -15.30 10.62
N THR A 190 -24.52 -14.82 11.77
CA THR A 190 -25.40 -14.76 12.94
C THR A 190 -26.48 -13.73 12.65
N SER A 191 -27.71 -14.19 12.53
CA SER A 191 -28.93 -13.38 12.34
C SER A 191 -29.25 -12.48 13.54
N ALA A 192 -28.40 -12.43 14.55
CA ALA A 192 -28.60 -11.68 15.78
C ALA A 192 -27.93 -10.29 15.67
N GLY A 193 -28.75 -9.28 15.51
CA GLY A 193 -28.45 -7.88 15.82
C GLY A 193 -27.58 -7.16 14.77
N GLY A 194 -28.18 -6.20 14.10
CA GLY A 194 -27.43 -5.23 13.29
C GLY A 194 -26.35 -4.57 14.16
N GLY A 195 -25.13 -4.47 13.62
CA GLY A 195 -24.04 -3.74 14.29
C GLY A 195 -24.48 -2.31 14.63
N ARG A 196 -23.79 -1.68 15.59
CA ARG A 196 -24.06 -0.30 15.97
C ARG A 196 -24.08 0.62 14.72
N PRO A 197 -25.02 1.56 14.61
CA PRO A 197 -25.06 2.53 13.51
C PRO A 197 -23.73 3.30 13.42
N LEU A 198 -23.21 3.49 12.19
CA LEU A 198 -21.96 4.23 11.98
C LEU A 198 -21.98 5.63 12.59
N ALA A 199 -23.12 6.30 12.56
CA ALA A 199 -23.29 7.63 13.18
C ALA A 199 -23.08 7.60 14.71
N GLN A 200 -23.46 6.52 15.38
CA GLN A 200 -23.23 6.36 16.81
C GLN A 200 -21.75 6.14 17.13
N ILE A 201 -21.04 5.37 16.28
CA ILE A 201 -19.60 5.13 16.42
C ILE A 201 -18.84 6.44 16.16
N ALA A 202 -19.16 7.15 15.07
CA ALA A 202 -18.49 8.38 14.67
C ALA A 202 -18.63 9.54 15.69
N ARG A 203 -19.64 9.50 16.54
CA ARG A 203 -19.85 10.51 17.61
C ARG A 203 -19.13 10.20 18.90
N GLN A 204 -18.47 9.05 19.03
CA GLN A 204 -17.74 8.70 20.25
C GLN A 204 -16.46 9.53 20.36
N PRO A 205 -16.19 10.23 21.49
CA PRO A 205 -14.98 11.05 21.64
C PRO A 205 -13.71 10.25 21.42
N THR A 206 -13.64 9.03 21.95
CA THR A 206 -12.50 8.12 21.76
C THR A 206 -12.25 7.80 20.29
N PHE A 207 -13.30 7.58 19.51
CA PHE A 207 -13.18 7.34 18.07
C PHE A 207 -12.68 8.59 17.33
N ILE A 208 -13.23 9.77 17.68
CA ILE A 208 -12.84 11.05 17.05
C ILE A 208 -11.36 11.33 17.33
N VAL A 209 -10.91 11.21 18.58
CA VAL A 209 -9.52 11.44 18.95
C VAL A 209 -8.58 10.45 18.27
N ALA A 210 -8.92 9.17 18.28
CA ALA A 210 -8.11 8.13 17.63
C ALA A 210 -8.02 8.34 16.10
N ALA A 211 -9.15 8.68 15.46
CA ALA A 211 -9.20 8.95 14.03
C ALA A 211 -8.41 10.21 13.66
N ALA A 212 -8.54 11.29 14.44
CA ALA A 212 -7.81 12.54 14.20
C ALA A 212 -6.29 12.34 14.40
N ALA A 213 -5.87 11.68 15.50
CA ALA A 213 -4.46 11.40 15.75
C ALA A 213 -3.86 10.51 14.66
N GLY A 214 -4.59 9.45 14.24
CA GLY A 214 -4.16 8.58 13.14
C GLY A 214 -4.07 9.33 11.82
N ALA A 215 -5.04 10.18 11.49
CA ALA A 215 -5.05 10.97 10.26
C ALA A 215 -3.88 11.98 10.22
N LEU A 216 -3.63 12.69 11.31
CA LEU A 216 -2.53 13.64 11.41
C LEU A 216 -1.17 12.94 11.34
N GLY A 217 -0.96 11.87 12.10
CA GLY A 217 0.29 11.11 12.08
C GLY A 217 0.57 10.51 10.70
N TYR A 218 -0.44 9.90 10.07
CA TYR A 218 -0.32 9.37 8.71
C TYR A 218 -0.09 10.46 7.66
N GLY A 219 -0.72 11.63 7.85
CA GLY A 219 -0.53 12.80 6.99
C GLY A 219 0.89 13.34 7.03
N VAL A 220 1.47 13.52 8.23
CA VAL A 220 2.87 13.96 8.40
C VAL A 220 3.84 12.94 7.79
N MET A 221 3.64 11.65 8.05
CA MET A 221 4.44 10.58 7.48
C MET A 221 4.44 10.62 5.94
N ASN A 222 3.26 10.70 5.32
CA ASN A 222 3.15 10.75 3.87
C ASN A 222 3.74 12.04 3.28
N LEU A 223 3.58 13.17 3.98
CA LEU A 223 4.19 14.43 3.56
C LEU A 223 5.70 14.30 3.48
N LEU A 224 6.34 13.76 4.50
CA LEU A 224 7.79 13.55 4.52
C LEU A 224 8.22 12.58 3.42
N MET A 225 7.54 11.45 3.27
CA MET A 225 7.87 10.46 2.24
C MET A 225 7.71 10.99 0.80
N ALA A 226 6.70 11.83 0.55
CA ALA A 226 6.46 12.38 -0.78
C ALA A 226 7.34 13.60 -1.08
N ALA A 227 7.55 14.48 -0.10
CA ALA A 227 8.32 15.71 -0.28
C ALA A 227 9.83 15.47 -0.33
N THR A 228 10.36 14.50 0.41
CA THR A 228 11.82 14.25 0.48
C THR A 228 12.44 13.97 -0.89
N PRO A 229 11.95 13.03 -1.72
CA PRO A 229 12.53 12.81 -3.05
C PRO A 229 12.47 14.03 -3.95
N LEU A 230 11.39 14.82 -3.87
CA LEU A 230 11.21 16.05 -4.65
C LEU A 230 12.20 17.14 -4.21
N ALA A 231 12.34 17.36 -2.91
CA ALA A 231 13.28 18.33 -2.36
C ALA A 231 14.73 17.94 -2.70
N MET A 232 15.10 16.68 -2.56
CA MET A 232 16.44 16.19 -2.90
C MET A 232 16.73 16.35 -4.40
N GLN A 233 15.77 16.07 -5.27
CA GLN A 233 15.90 16.31 -6.71
C GLN A 233 16.10 17.79 -7.02
N THR A 234 15.36 18.69 -6.36
CA THR A 234 15.49 20.13 -6.53
C THR A 234 16.87 20.63 -6.08
N CYS A 235 17.46 19.99 -5.06
CA CYS A 235 18.82 20.25 -4.60
C CYS A 235 19.91 19.59 -5.46
N GLY A 236 19.55 18.90 -6.55
CA GLY A 236 20.49 18.22 -7.44
C GLY A 236 21.07 16.91 -6.90
N LEU A 237 20.50 16.36 -5.81
CA LEU A 237 20.94 15.10 -5.23
C LEU A 237 20.45 13.90 -6.06
N PRO A 238 21.26 12.84 -6.20
CA PRO A 238 20.87 11.67 -6.96
C PRO A 238 19.73 10.90 -6.26
N PHE A 239 18.92 10.20 -7.05
CA PHE A 239 17.79 9.41 -6.50
C PHE A 239 18.24 8.29 -5.53
N SER A 240 19.48 7.78 -5.67
CA SER A 240 20.06 6.80 -4.73
C SER A 240 20.07 7.32 -3.28
N ASP A 241 20.36 8.59 -3.10
CA ASP A 241 20.41 9.21 -1.77
C ASP A 241 19.00 9.39 -1.21
N ALA A 242 18.03 9.79 -2.05
CA ALA A 242 16.64 9.83 -1.68
C ALA A 242 16.10 8.45 -1.30
N ALA A 243 16.47 7.41 -2.05
CA ALA A 243 16.14 6.02 -1.75
C ALA A 243 16.69 5.57 -0.39
N LEU A 244 17.93 5.95 -0.09
CA LEU A 244 18.58 5.65 1.20
C LEU A 244 17.87 6.35 2.37
N VAL A 245 17.53 7.64 2.22
CA VAL A 245 16.77 8.40 3.23
C VAL A 245 15.41 7.76 3.48
N LEU A 246 14.69 7.39 2.43
CA LEU A 246 13.40 6.73 2.55
C LEU A 246 13.53 5.34 3.20
N GLN A 247 14.57 4.58 2.88
CA GLN A 247 14.86 3.30 3.52
C GLN A 247 14.98 3.44 5.04
N TRP A 248 15.82 4.37 5.51
CA TRP A 248 16.00 4.61 6.94
C TRP A 248 14.75 5.19 7.60
N HIS A 249 14.01 6.06 6.90
CA HIS A 249 12.73 6.57 7.40
C HIS A 249 11.75 5.42 7.64
N VAL A 250 11.59 4.51 6.69
CA VAL A 250 10.66 3.39 6.82
C VAL A 250 11.13 2.38 7.85
N ILE A 251 12.46 2.09 7.94
CA ILE A 251 13.00 1.24 9.01
C ILE A 251 12.68 1.82 10.39
N GLY A 252 12.79 3.14 10.55
CA GLY A 252 12.48 3.82 11.81
C GLY A 252 11.00 3.81 12.21
N MET A 253 10.09 3.37 11.31
CA MET A 253 8.67 3.19 11.60
C MET A 253 8.35 1.84 12.29
N PHE A 254 9.25 0.85 12.25
CA PHE A 254 9.11 -0.49 12.80
C PHE A 254 9.97 -0.70 14.04
#